data_b5b8e094b75d254d1e3b4f67db705745
#
_entry.id   b5b8e094b75d254d1e3b4f67db705745
#
_cell.length_a   1.000
_cell.length_b   1.000
_cell.length_c   1.000
_cell.angle_alpha   90.00
_cell.angle_beta   90.00
_cell.angle_gamma   90.00
#
_symmetry.space_group_name_H-M   'P 1'
#
loop_
_entity.id
_entity.type
_entity.pdbx_description
1 polymer ?
#
loop_
_entity_poly.entity_id
_entity_poly.type
_entity_poly.pdbx_seq_one_letter_code
_entity_poly.pdbx_strand_id
1 'polypeptide(L)'
;MMDLSVRIGSLRLENPLIAASGCYGYGVEYADAVDLSSLGAVVSKGLFLKPREGHPPERIVETPAGMLNAIGLQGIGVHRYISEKLPELRRLRAVNIINICGSTLDEYVELARILSDADGVHGLELNISCPNIKEGGITFGCSLHGTFDVVSAVKKVTHLPVIPKLTPNVTDVASIAKAAEDAGADAVSLVNTFLAMAIDVETRRPKLSNIVGGLSGPAIRPIAVRMVYECRRAVTIPVIGMGGIANATDALEFMIAGATAIQVGTANFVDPFIWSKLRDGIEHYMERHGLSRLADIIGSIDTSAQEKQWVSS
;
A
#
# COMPACT_ATOMS: atom_id res chain seq x y z
N MET A 1 -14.23 -8.61 24.22
CA MET A 1 -13.41 -8.87 23.03
C MET A 1 -13.18 -7.51 22.38
N MET A 2 -11.93 -7.16 22.07
CA MET A 2 -11.62 -5.88 21.41
C MET A 2 -12.09 -5.89 19.96
N ASP A 3 -12.63 -4.77 19.51
CA ASP A 3 -13.06 -4.59 18.11
C ASP A 3 -11.91 -3.99 17.30
N LEU A 4 -11.25 -4.82 16.50
CA LEU A 4 -10.19 -4.42 15.57
C LEU A 4 -10.69 -4.11 14.17
N SER A 5 -12.01 -4.22 13.93
CA SER A 5 -12.57 -4.07 12.59
C SER A 5 -12.42 -2.63 12.07
N VAL A 6 -12.20 -2.52 10.76
CA VAL A 6 -12.10 -1.24 10.05
C VAL A 6 -12.89 -1.28 8.76
N ARG A 7 -13.20 -0.09 8.18
CA ARG A 7 -13.89 0.02 6.90
C ARG A 7 -13.06 0.80 5.89
N ILE A 8 -13.07 0.30 4.66
CA ILE A 8 -12.46 0.92 3.48
C ILE A 8 -13.54 1.01 2.41
N GLY A 9 -14.21 2.15 2.32
CA GLY A 9 -15.43 2.27 1.50
C GLY A 9 -16.51 1.27 1.95
N SER A 10 -16.99 0.43 1.03
CA SER A 10 -17.95 -0.63 1.31
C SER A 10 -17.32 -1.88 1.96
N LEU A 11 -15.99 -2.04 1.87
CA LEU A 11 -15.27 -3.21 2.38
C LEU A 11 -15.07 -3.10 3.89
N ARG A 12 -15.55 -4.10 4.63
CA ARG A 12 -15.25 -4.30 6.05
C ARG A 12 -14.11 -5.31 6.18
N LEU A 13 -13.09 -4.96 6.96
CA LEU A 13 -12.01 -5.84 7.36
C LEU A 13 -12.13 -6.18 8.85
N GLU A 14 -11.91 -7.43 9.22
CA GLU A 14 -12.00 -7.88 10.62
C GLU A 14 -10.84 -7.38 11.50
N ASN A 15 -9.75 -6.92 10.87
CA ASN A 15 -8.63 -6.27 11.52
C ASN A 15 -7.88 -5.36 10.52
N PRO A 16 -7.01 -4.44 10.99
CA PRO A 16 -6.37 -3.45 10.14
C PRO A 16 -5.12 -3.93 9.40
N LEU A 17 -4.73 -5.21 9.56
CA LEU A 17 -3.45 -5.73 9.06
C LEU A 17 -3.58 -6.22 7.62
N ILE A 18 -2.88 -5.58 6.70
CA ILE A 18 -2.94 -5.88 5.27
C ILE A 18 -1.54 -6.27 4.76
N ALA A 19 -1.45 -7.37 4.02
CA ALA A 19 -0.22 -7.73 3.34
C ALA A 19 -0.02 -6.83 2.11
N ALA A 20 1.13 -6.13 2.03
CA ALA A 20 1.39 -5.13 1.00
C ALA A 20 1.70 -5.76 -0.36
N SER A 21 1.22 -5.10 -1.43
CA SER A 21 1.56 -5.46 -2.80
C SER A 21 3.07 -5.52 -3.04
N GLY A 22 3.50 -6.54 -3.79
CA GLY A 22 4.89 -6.74 -4.20
C GLY A 22 5.76 -7.47 -3.17
N CYS A 23 5.34 -7.57 -1.90
CA CYS A 23 6.09 -8.22 -0.84
C CYS A 23 5.47 -9.55 -0.36
N TYR A 24 4.27 -9.86 -0.83
CA TYR A 24 3.51 -11.05 -0.42
C TYR A 24 3.09 -11.91 -1.62
N GLY A 25 3.79 -11.79 -2.76
CA GLY A 25 3.44 -12.50 -3.99
C GLY A 25 2.02 -12.19 -4.44
N TYR A 26 1.29 -13.23 -4.80
CA TYR A 26 -0.16 -13.18 -5.03
C TYR A 26 -0.97 -13.63 -3.81
N GLY A 27 -0.30 -13.90 -2.69
CA GLY A 27 -0.87 -14.38 -1.43
C GLY A 27 -0.72 -15.89 -1.24
N VAL A 28 -1.03 -16.68 -2.24
CA VAL A 28 -0.98 -18.16 -2.19
C VAL A 28 0.40 -18.70 -1.83
N GLU A 29 1.45 -17.98 -2.15
CA GLU A 29 2.84 -18.36 -1.86
C GLU A 29 3.16 -18.42 -0.36
N TYR A 30 2.33 -17.81 0.48
CA TYR A 30 2.47 -17.82 1.94
C TYR A 30 1.44 -18.67 2.66
N ALA A 31 0.51 -19.31 1.92
CA ALA A 31 -0.63 -20.04 2.49
C ALA A 31 -0.24 -21.22 3.38
N ASP A 32 0.91 -21.85 3.12
CA ASP A 32 1.42 -22.96 3.96
C ASP A 32 2.01 -22.47 5.29
N ALA A 33 2.39 -21.20 5.38
CA ALA A 33 3.04 -20.62 6.56
C ALA A 33 2.09 -19.73 7.38
N VAL A 34 1.13 -19.09 6.74
CA VAL A 34 0.24 -18.09 7.36
C VAL A 34 -1.20 -18.37 6.98
N ASP A 35 -2.08 -18.40 7.98
CA ASP A 35 -3.53 -18.41 7.74
C ASP A 35 -3.96 -17.05 7.16
N LEU A 36 -4.20 -17.01 5.86
CA LEU A 36 -4.56 -15.78 5.15
C LEU A 36 -5.92 -15.22 5.60
N SER A 37 -6.81 -16.04 6.14
CA SER A 37 -8.08 -15.59 6.69
C SER A 37 -7.93 -14.78 7.99
N SER A 38 -6.77 -14.89 8.64
CA SER A 38 -6.43 -14.13 9.84
C SER A 38 -5.96 -12.70 9.56
N LEU A 39 -5.62 -12.39 8.30
CA LEU A 39 -5.27 -11.05 7.85
C LEU A 39 -6.53 -10.24 7.55
N GLY A 40 -6.46 -8.92 7.73
CA GLY A 40 -7.52 -8.03 7.26
C GLY A 40 -7.70 -8.13 5.74
N ALA A 41 -6.60 -8.10 5.00
CA ALA A 41 -6.61 -8.34 3.55
C ALA A 41 -5.21 -8.73 3.04
N VAL A 42 -5.18 -9.26 1.81
CA VAL A 42 -3.95 -9.44 1.02
C VAL A 42 -4.06 -8.56 -0.23
N VAL A 43 -3.04 -7.73 -0.47
CA VAL A 43 -2.91 -6.98 -1.73
C VAL A 43 -2.00 -7.76 -2.68
N SER A 44 -2.54 -8.15 -3.82
CA SER A 44 -1.79 -8.93 -4.82
C SER A 44 -0.57 -8.17 -5.34
N LYS A 45 0.42 -8.90 -5.83
CA LYS A 45 1.46 -8.34 -6.70
C LYS A 45 0.81 -7.62 -7.88
N GLY A 46 1.40 -6.50 -8.32
CA GLY A 46 0.85 -5.68 -9.40
C GLY A 46 0.50 -6.47 -10.66
N LEU A 47 -0.73 -6.33 -11.13
CA LEU A 47 -1.26 -6.99 -12.33
C LEU A 47 -1.35 -6.01 -13.49
N PHE A 48 -0.89 -6.46 -14.65
CA PHE A 48 -1.13 -5.86 -15.95
C PHE A 48 -2.09 -6.72 -16.78
N LEU A 49 -2.60 -6.20 -17.86
CA LEU A 49 -3.37 -7.00 -18.85
C LEU A 49 -2.57 -8.20 -19.35
N LYS A 50 -1.29 -7.98 -19.68
CA LYS A 50 -0.37 -9.00 -20.22
C LYS A 50 0.73 -9.34 -19.21
N PRO A 51 1.31 -10.55 -19.27
CA PRO A 51 2.49 -10.90 -18.49
C PRO A 51 3.68 -9.96 -18.76
N ARG A 52 4.54 -9.78 -17.71
CA ARG A 52 5.80 -9.02 -17.80
C ARG A 52 6.93 -9.78 -17.13
N GLU A 53 8.12 -9.77 -17.73
CA GLU A 53 9.31 -10.47 -17.20
C GLU A 53 10.04 -9.67 -16.12
N GLY A 54 9.89 -8.34 -16.11
CA GLY A 54 10.60 -7.45 -15.20
C GLY A 54 12.04 -7.17 -15.63
N HIS A 55 12.83 -6.59 -14.72
CA HIS A 55 14.24 -6.28 -14.98
C HIS A 55 15.15 -7.50 -14.82
N PRO A 56 16.36 -7.50 -15.42
CA PRO A 56 17.37 -8.50 -15.10
C PRO A 56 17.90 -8.37 -13.67
N PRO A 57 18.53 -9.41 -13.08
CA PRO A 57 19.26 -9.32 -11.80
C PRO A 57 20.48 -8.36 -11.93
N GLU A 58 20.97 -7.72 -10.86
CA GLU A 58 20.46 -7.71 -9.48
C GLU A 58 19.24 -6.81 -9.35
N ARG A 59 18.19 -7.34 -8.73
CA ARG A 59 16.91 -6.62 -8.55
C ARG A 59 16.68 -6.12 -7.15
N ILE A 60 17.41 -6.64 -6.17
CA ILE A 60 17.26 -6.36 -4.74
C ILE A 60 18.62 -6.19 -4.12
N VAL A 61 18.75 -5.18 -3.27
CA VAL A 61 19.97 -4.90 -2.50
C VAL A 61 19.58 -4.46 -1.10
N GLU A 62 20.16 -5.09 -0.09
CA GLU A 62 20.00 -4.67 1.29
C GLU A 62 20.71 -3.34 1.56
N THR A 63 20.14 -2.57 2.48
CA THR A 63 20.72 -1.35 3.05
C THR A 63 20.76 -1.46 4.58
N PRO A 64 21.51 -0.62 5.31
CA PRO A 64 21.60 -0.73 6.77
C PRO A 64 20.26 -0.73 7.51
N ALA A 65 19.21 -0.11 6.95
CA ALA A 65 17.90 0.00 7.58
C ALA A 65 16.73 -0.26 6.61
N GLY A 66 16.92 -1.17 5.66
CA GLY A 66 15.89 -1.53 4.69
C GLY A 66 16.45 -2.19 3.44
N MET A 67 15.81 -1.96 2.30
CA MET A 67 16.24 -2.55 1.04
C MET A 67 15.91 -1.64 -0.14
N LEU A 68 16.69 -1.79 -1.20
CA LEU A 68 16.40 -1.25 -2.54
C LEU A 68 15.85 -2.36 -3.41
N ASN A 69 14.84 -2.04 -4.20
CA ASN A 69 14.33 -2.97 -5.21
C ASN A 69 14.12 -2.29 -6.58
N ALA A 70 14.35 -3.07 -7.63
CA ALA A 70 14.05 -2.71 -9.02
C ALA A 70 13.51 -3.95 -9.75
N ILE A 71 12.37 -4.48 -9.29
CA ILE A 71 11.77 -5.72 -9.82
C ILE A 71 11.33 -5.56 -11.28
N GLY A 72 10.96 -4.33 -11.71
CA GLY A 72 10.50 -4.07 -13.05
C GLY A 72 9.08 -4.58 -13.31
N LEU A 73 8.24 -4.62 -12.27
CA LEU A 73 6.83 -4.98 -12.35
C LEU A 73 6.57 -6.36 -13.01
N GLN A 74 7.44 -7.34 -12.73
CA GLN A 74 7.24 -8.72 -13.16
C GLN A 74 5.89 -9.27 -12.71
N GLY A 75 5.14 -9.90 -13.62
CA GLY A 75 3.84 -10.45 -13.29
C GLY A 75 3.27 -11.39 -14.35
N ILE A 76 2.29 -12.20 -13.93
CA ILE A 76 1.68 -13.25 -14.77
C ILE A 76 0.55 -12.75 -15.68
N GLY A 77 0.11 -11.50 -15.51
CA GLY A 77 -1.04 -10.94 -16.21
C GLY A 77 -2.39 -11.33 -15.57
N VAL A 78 -3.43 -10.51 -15.87
CA VAL A 78 -4.73 -10.63 -15.20
C VAL A 78 -5.43 -11.97 -15.47
N HIS A 79 -5.37 -12.48 -16.71
CA HIS A 79 -6.09 -13.71 -17.06
C HIS A 79 -5.52 -14.94 -16.35
N ARG A 80 -4.19 -15.06 -16.27
CA ARG A 80 -3.56 -16.14 -15.47
C ARG A 80 -3.81 -15.99 -13.99
N TYR A 81 -3.86 -14.77 -13.46
CA TYR A 81 -4.21 -14.55 -12.08
C TYR A 81 -5.63 -15.06 -11.76
N ILE A 82 -6.61 -14.71 -12.60
CA ILE A 82 -8.00 -15.14 -12.42
C ILE A 82 -8.14 -16.66 -12.51
N SER A 83 -7.43 -17.31 -13.45
CA SER A 83 -7.56 -18.75 -13.66
C SER A 83 -6.73 -19.60 -12.67
N GLU A 84 -5.57 -19.13 -12.22
CA GLU A 84 -4.62 -19.93 -11.45
C GLU A 84 -4.57 -19.56 -9.96
N LYS A 85 -4.63 -18.26 -9.61
CA LYS A 85 -4.41 -17.78 -8.24
C LYS A 85 -5.70 -17.46 -7.48
N LEU A 86 -6.64 -16.81 -8.13
CA LEU A 86 -7.87 -16.36 -7.49
C LEU A 86 -8.75 -17.50 -6.93
N PRO A 87 -8.88 -18.66 -7.61
CA PRO A 87 -9.65 -19.80 -7.06
C PRO A 87 -9.08 -20.33 -5.74
N GLU A 88 -7.76 -20.35 -5.61
CA GLU A 88 -7.09 -20.80 -4.39
C GLU A 88 -7.26 -19.78 -3.25
N LEU A 89 -7.10 -18.49 -3.52
CA LEU A 89 -7.35 -17.43 -2.53
C LEU A 89 -8.80 -17.44 -2.01
N ARG A 90 -9.77 -17.73 -2.87
CA ARG A 90 -11.17 -17.93 -2.46
C ARG A 90 -11.32 -19.12 -1.51
N ARG A 91 -10.70 -20.24 -1.82
CA ARG A 91 -10.70 -21.43 -0.95
C ARG A 91 -10.10 -21.14 0.42
N LEU A 92 -9.07 -20.30 0.47
CA LEU A 92 -8.40 -19.84 1.69
C LEU A 92 -9.15 -18.73 2.43
N ARG A 93 -10.30 -18.27 1.91
CA ARG A 93 -11.13 -17.19 2.48
C ARG A 93 -10.37 -15.89 2.73
N ALA A 94 -9.35 -15.62 1.93
CA ALA A 94 -8.60 -14.37 2.01
C ALA A 94 -9.45 -13.22 1.45
N VAL A 95 -9.39 -12.06 2.09
CA VAL A 95 -9.89 -10.81 1.51
C VAL A 95 -8.84 -10.31 0.51
N ASN A 96 -9.20 -10.29 -0.77
CA ASN A 96 -8.26 -9.98 -1.85
C ASN A 96 -8.50 -8.58 -2.40
N ILE A 97 -7.52 -7.71 -2.24
CA ILE A 97 -7.43 -6.41 -2.91
C ILE A 97 -6.43 -6.58 -4.06
N ILE A 98 -6.82 -6.23 -5.27
CA ILE A 98 -5.98 -6.46 -6.44
C ILE A 98 -5.23 -5.17 -6.78
N ASN A 99 -3.89 -5.21 -6.71
CA ASN A 99 -3.07 -4.10 -7.19
C ASN A 99 -3.00 -4.14 -8.71
N ILE A 100 -3.53 -3.11 -9.36
CA ILE A 100 -3.55 -3.00 -10.82
C ILE A 100 -2.58 -1.93 -11.31
N CYS A 101 -1.92 -2.25 -12.42
CA CYS A 101 -0.92 -1.41 -13.07
C CYS A 101 -1.27 -1.28 -14.56
N GLY A 102 -1.38 -0.08 -15.05
CA GLY A 102 -1.56 0.21 -16.48
C GLY A 102 -0.44 1.08 -17.04
N SER A 103 -0.20 1.02 -18.34
CA SER A 103 0.67 1.93 -19.07
C SER A 103 -0.12 3.09 -19.68
N THR A 104 -1.43 2.92 -19.81
CA THR A 104 -2.38 3.92 -20.30
C THR A 104 -3.63 3.94 -19.41
N LEU A 105 -4.43 5.00 -19.53
CA LEU A 105 -5.71 5.10 -18.85
C LEU A 105 -6.64 3.93 -19.21
N ASP A 106 -6.68 3.57 -20.49
CA ASP A 106 -7.53 2.49 -21.01
C ASP A 106 -7.15 1.13 -20.40
N GLU A 107 -5.86 0.88 -20.18
CA GLU A 107 -5.41 -0.35 -19.50
C GLU A 107 -5.91 -0.45 -18.07
N TYR A 108 -5.94 0.66 -17.29
CA TYR A 108 -6.54 0.67 -15.96
C TYR A 108 -8.05 0.40 -16.01
N VAL A 109 -8.76 1.04 -16.93
CA VAL A 109 -10.20 0.87 -17.12
C VAL A 109 -10.53 -0.58 -17.50
N GLU A 110 -9.78 -1.18 -18.41
CA GLU A 110 -9.99 -2.56 -18.85
C GLU A 110 -9.70 -3.56 -17.73
N LEU A 111 -8.59 -3.39 -16.99
CA LEU A 111 -8.28 -4.20 -15.80
C LEU A 111 -9.41 -4.12 -14.77
N ALA A 112 -9.92 -2.91 -14.50
CA ALA A 112 -11.00 -2.71 -13.56
C ALA A 112 -12.28 -3.42 -13.98
N ARG A 113 -12.64 -3.41 -15.26
CA ARG A 113 -13.80 -4.16 -15.81
C ARG A 113 -13.64 -5.65 -15.61
N ILE A 114 -12.52 -6.21 -16.09
CA ILE A 114 -12.24 -7.66 -15.99
C ILE A 114 -12.30 -8.14 -14.53
N LEU A 115 -11.71 -7.37 -13.61
CA LEU A 115 -11.64 -7.75 -12.20
C LEU A 115 -12.95 -7.52 -11.44
N SER A 116 -13.80 -6.58 -11.89
CA SER A 116 -15.11 -6.35 -11.27
C SER A 116 -16.05 -7.53 -11.45
N ASP A 117 -15.91 -8.26 -12.56
CA ASP A 117 -16.72 -9.45 -12.86
C ASP A 117 -16.13 -10.74 -12.24
N ALA A 118 -14.92 -10.66 -11.66
CA ALA A 118 -14.23 -11.82 -11.10
C ALA A 118 -14.62 -12.06 -9.63
N ASP A 119 -15.27 -13.19 -9.37
CA ASP A 119 -15.68 -13.59 -8.03
C ASP A 119 -14.46 -13.84 -7.12
N GLY A 120 -14.45 -13.23 -5.93
CA GLY A 120 -13.35 -13.29 -4.96
C GLY A 120 -12.40 -12.08 -5.02
N VAL A 121 -12.70 -11.07 -5.83
CA VAL A 121 -12.06 -9.74 -5.78
C VAL A 121 -12.88 -8.82 -4.88
N HIS A 122 -12.24 -8.17 -3.90
CA HIS A 122 -12.91 -7.37 -2.88
C HIS A 122 -12.60 -5.86 -2.98
N GLY A 123 -11.58 -5.48 -3.76
CA GLY A 123 -11.19 -4.09 -3.97
C GLY A 123 -10.05 -3.98 -5.00
N LEU A 124 -9.82 -2.77 -5.48
CA LEU A 124 -8.76 -2.44 -6.44
C LEU A 124 -7.80 -1.43 -5.82
N GLU A 125 -6.51 -1.77 -5.73
CA GLU A 125 -5.45 -0.81 -5.42
C GLU A 125 -4.81 -0.34 -6.73
N LEU A 126 -4.94 0.95 -7.05
CA LEU A 126 -4.38 1.51 -8.28
C LEU A 126 -2.92 1.89 -8.07
N ASN A 127 -1.99 1.19 -8.68
CA ASN A 127 -0.58 1.56 -8.65
C ASN A 127 -0.28 2.66 -9.66
N ILE A 128 -0.55 3.90 -9.26
CA ILE A 128 -0.32 5.10 -10.08
C ILE A 128 1.08 5.67 -9.92
N SER A 129 1.95 5.01 -9.15
CA SER A 129 3.31 5.49 -8.81
C SER A 129 4.38 5.16 -9.85
N CYS A 130 4.04 4.47 -10.95
CA CYS A 130 5.04 3.95 -11.88
C CYS A 130 5.60 5.08 -12.78
N PRO A 131 6.93 5.33 -12.77
CA PRO A 131 7.55 6.38 -13.58
C PRO A 131 7.61 6.07 -15.09
N ASN A 132 7.24 4.85 -15.51
CA ASN A 132 7.40 4.36 -16.88
C ASN A 132 6.19 4.61 -17.78
N ILE A 133 5.20 5.36 -17.32
CA ILE A 133 4.00 5.67 -18.10
C ILE A 133 4.22 7.01 -18.79
N LYS A 134 4.64 6.95 -20.03
CA LYS A 134 4.81 8.11 -20.89
C LYS A 134 3.65 8.21 -21.90
N GLU A 135 2.51 8.72 -21.49
CA GLU A 135 1.72 9.55 -22.39
C GLU A 135 1.93 11.00 -21.97
N GLY A 136 2.56 11.80 -22.82
CA GLY A 136 2.86 13.20 -22.57
C GLY A 136 3.91 13.50 -21.46
N GLY A 137 4.68 12.52 -21.00
CA GLY A 137 5.77 12.73 -20.04
C GLY A 137 5.38 12.85 -18.57
N ILE A 138 4.13 12.63 -18.18
CA ILE A 138 3.64 12.80 -16.81
C ILE A 138 3.27 11.43 -16.22
N THR A 139 3.84 11.11 -15.06
CA THR A 139 3.42 9.97 -14.22
C THR A 139 2.09 10.30 -13.58
N PHE A 140 1.05 9.48 -13.77
CA PHE A 140 -0.31 9.76 -13.26
C PHE A 140 -0.32 10.18 -11.80
N GLY A 141 0.36 9.45 -10.91
CA GLY A 141 0.39 9.71 -9.48
C GLY A 141 1.26 10.88 -9.02
N CYS A 142 1.97 11.58 -9.93
CA CYS A 142 2.80 12.73 -9.60
C CYS A 142 2.10 14.07 -9.88
N SER A 143 0.87 14.06 -10.42
CA SER A 143 0.09 15.26 -10.69
C SER A 143 -1.34 15.12 -10.21
N LEU A 144 -1.95 16.24 -9.82
CA LEU A 144 -3.36 16.31 -9.39
C LEU A 144 -4.28 15.81 -10.50
N HIS A 145 -4.08 16.32 -11.71
CA HIS A 145 -4.89 16.00 -12.88
C HIS A 145 -4.78 14.50 -13.26
N GLY A 146 -3.57 13.97 -13.35
CA GLY A 146 -3.37 12.55 -13.68
C GLY A 146 -3.96 11.60 -12.62
N THR A 147 -3.85 11.96 -11.34
CA THR A 147 -4.49 11.19 -10.25
C THR A 147 -6.02 11.23 -10.38
N PHE A 148 -6.59 12.42 -10.59
CA PHE A 148 -8.03 12.60 -10.77
C PHE A 148 -8.55 11.80 -11.97
N ASP A 149 -7.87 11.88 -13.11
CA ASP A 149 -8.30 11.21 -14.35
C ASP A 149 -8.36 9.71 -14.20
N VAL A 150 -7.28 9.09 -13.68
CA VAL A 150 -7.23 7.62 -13.57
C VAL A 150 -8.23 7.11 -12.54
N VAL A 151 -8.37 7.78 -11.38
CA VAL A 151 -9.33 7.37 -10.36
C VAL A 151 -10.75 7.51 -10.86
N SER A 152 -11.12 8.67 -11.44
CA SER A 152 -12.48 8.90 -11.94
C SER A 152 -12.85 7.97 -13.10
N ALA A 153 -11.90 7.64 -13.99
CA ALA A 153 -12.14 6.70 -15.08
C ALA A 153 -12.41 5.28 -14.57
N VAL A 154 -11.61 4.82 -13.60
CA VAL A 154 -11.79 3.50 -12.98
C VAL A 154 -13.10 3.44 -12.19
N LYS A 155 -13.42 4.47 -11.40
CA LYS A 155 -14.68 4.51 -10.61
C LYS A 155 -15.94 4.40 -11.47
N LYS A 156 -15.91 4.87 -12.70
CA LYS A 156 -17.06 4.79 -13.63
C LYS A 156 -17.38 3.36 -14.10
N VAL A 157 -16.44 2.44 -13.98
CA VAL A 157 -16.55 1.10 -14.58
C VAL A 157 -16.50 -0.04 -13.57
N THR A 158 -16.34 0.26 -12.28
CA THR A 158 -16.28 -0.74 -11.22
C THR A 158 -17.23 -0.40 -10.06
N HIS A 159 -17.78 -1.42 -9.43
CA HIS A 159 -18.52 -1.32 -8.18
C HIS A 159 -17.63 -1.60 -6.94
N LEU A 160 -16.41 -2.07 -7.18
CA LEU A 160 -15.45 -2.40 -6.12
C LEU A 160 -14.88 -1.11 -5.49
N PRO A 161 -14.47 -1.15 -4.22
CA PRO A 161 -13.68 -0.08 -3.62
C PRO A 161 -12.40 0.19 -4.42
N VAL A 162 -12.14 1.47 -4.70
CA VAL A 162 -10.97 1.95 -5.46
C VAL A 162 -10.03 2.70 -4.52
N ILE A 163 -8.78 2.23 -4.44
CA ILE A 163 -7.74 2.68 -3.51
C ILE A 163 -6.51 3.10 -4.31
N PRO A 164 -6.34 4.37 -4.70
CA PRO A 164 -5.10 4.80 -5.32
C PRO A 164 -3.92 4.73 -4.34
N LYS A 165 -2.82 4.09 -4.78
CA LYS A 165 -1.56 3.99 -4.04
C LYS A 165 -0.63 5.12 -4.43
N LEU A 166 -0.42 6.03 -3.47
CA LEU A 166 0.28 7.28 -3.69
C LEU A 166 1.80 7.08 -3.61
N THR A 167 2.51 7.80 -4.50
CA THR A 167 3.97 7.88 -4.46
C THR A 167 4.44 8.90 -3.42
N PRO A 168 5.52 8.63 -2.68
CA PRO A 168 6.13 9.62 -1.82
C PRO A 168 7.05 10.61 -2.57
N ASN A 169 7.31 10.38 -3.87
CA ASN A 169 8.24 11.16 -4.67
C ASN A 169 7.56 12.41 -5.25
N VAL A 170 6.84 13.13 -4.41
CA VAL A 170 6.13 14.37 -4.71
C VAL A 170 6.36 15.39 -3.58
N THR A 171 6.20 16.67 -3.88
CA THR A 171 6.38 17.73 -2.89
C THR A 171 5.21 17.79 -1.90
N ASP A 172 3.98 17.59 -2.39
CA ASP A 172 2.74 17.68 -1.62
C ASP A 172 1.85 16.45 -1.88
N VAL A 173 1.99 15.45 -1.01
CA VAL A 173 1.20 14.22 -1.10
C VAL A 173 -0.25 14.44 -0.66
N ALA A 174 -0.49 15.42 0.22
CA ALA A 174 -1.83 15.72 0.73
C ALA A 174 -2.75 16.24 -0.38
N SER A 175 -2.24 17.12 -1.24
CA SER A 175 -2.98 17.58 -2.43
C SER A 175 -3.27 16.45 -3.41
N ILE A 176 -2.35 15.50 -3.60
CA ILE A 176 -2.60 14.30 -4.42
C ILE A 176 -3.69 13.42 -3.81
N ALA A 177 -3.67 13.23 -2.48
CA ALA A 177 -4.72 12.49 -1.78
C ALA A 177 -6.10 13.17 -1.94
N LYS A 178 -6.14 14.50 -1.87
CA LYS A 178 -7.37 15.27 -2.07
C LYS A 178 -7.90 15.13 -3.51
N ALA A 179 -7.04 15.19 -4.51
CA ALA A 179 -7.43 14.94 -5.90
C ALA A 179 -8.01 13.53 -6.12
N ALA A 180 -7.47 12.53 -5.41
CA ALA A 180 -8.00 11.17 -5.43
C ALA A 180 -9.41 11.08 -4.78
N GLU A 181 -9.62 11.73 -3.63
CA GLU A 181 -10.92 11.82 -2.97
C GLU A 181 -11.95 12.52 -3.87
N ASP A 182 -11.58 13.65 -4.47
CA ASP A 182 -12.46 14.44 -5.35
C ASP A 182 -12.83 13.66 -6.63
N ALA A 183 -11.98 12.70 -7.05
CA ALA A 183 -12.26 11.78 -8.14
C ALA A 183 -13.14 10.57 -7.74
N GLY A 184 -13.49 10.44 -6.45
CA GLY A 184 -14.37 9.40 -5.92
C GLY A 184 -13.65 8.15 -5.41
N ALA A 185 -12.37 8.24 -5.02
CA ALA A 185 -11.67 7.16 -4.34
C ALA A 185 -12.38 6.77 -3.03
N ASP A 186 -12.40 5.48 -2.69
CA ASP A 186 -12.99 4.97 -1.45
C ASP A 186 -12.00 5.00 -0.27
N ALA A 187 -10.70 5.06 -0.56
CA ALA A 187 -9.60 5.26 0.37
C ALA A 187 -8.36 5.67 -0.41
N VAL A 188 -7.29 6.08 0.27
CA VAL A 188 -5.94 6.21 -0.29
C VAL A 188 -4.97 5.31 0.46
N SER A 189 -3.99 4.72 -0.24
CA SER A 189 -2.88 4.00 0.39
C SER A 189 -1.57 4.71 0.13
N LEU A 190 -0.71 4.85 1.13
CA LEU A 190 0.60 5.50 1.06
C LEU A 190 1.54 5.01 2.18
N VAL A 191 2.84 4.87 1.89
CA VAL A 191 3.54 5.35 0.72
C VAL A 191 4.08 4.18 -0.13
N ASN A 192 4.21 4.39 -1.44
CA ASN A 192 5.06 3.53 -2.26
C ASN A 192 6.54 3.81 -1.89
N THR A 193 7.49 3.18 -2.57
CA THR A 193 8.92 3.28 -2.28
C THR A 193 9.51 4.63 -2.71
N PHE A 194 10.53 5.10 -1.96
CA PHE A 194 11.30 6.29 -2.32
C PHE A 194 12.35 5.96 -3.38
N LEU A 195 12.52 6.82 -4.36
CA LEU A 195 13.58 6.65 -5.35
C LEU A 195 14.95 6.82 -4.69
N ALA A 196 15.83 5.82 -4.84
CA ALA A 196 17.15 5.81 -4.22
C ALA A 196 18.15 4.98 -5.05
N MET A 197 19.45 5.04 -4.66
CA MET A 197 20.55 4.39 -5.34
C MET A 197 21.56 3.84 -4.32
N ALA A 198 22.22 2.74 -4.68
CA ALA A 198 23.41 2.25 -3.98
C ALA A 198 24.53 1.96 -4.99
N ILE A 199 25.76 2.28 -4.60
CA ILE A 199 26.98 2.11 -5.42
C ILE A 199 27.92 1.14 -4.70
N ASP A 200 28.50 0.24 -5.47
CA ASP A 200 29.67 -0.52 -5.05
C ASP A 200 30.91 0.35 -5.28
N VAL A 201 31.59 0.72 -4.19
CA VAL A 201 32.69 1.68 -4.23
C VAL A 201 33.96 1.12 -4.88
N GLU A 202 34.17 -0.20 -4.78
CA GLU A 202 35.34 -0.86 -5.36
C GLU A 202 35.23 -0.94 -6.88
N THR A 203 34.06 -1.32 -7.38
CA THR A 203 33.80 -1.43 -8.82
C THR A 203 33.31 -0.14 -9.45
N ARG A 204 32.87 0.84 -8.64
CA ARG A 204 32.25 2.11 -9.05
C ARG A 204 31.00 1.90 -9.91
N ARG A 205 30.24 0.83 -9.64
CA ARG A 205 29.03 0.47 -10.39
C ARG A 205 27.80 0.55 -9.49
N PRO A 206 26.62 0.82 -10.07
CA PRO A 206 25.36 0.64 -9.36
C PRO A 206 25.22 -0.80 -8.87
N LYS A 207 24.70 -0.99 -7.65
CA LYS A 207 24.41 -2.33 -7.12
C LYS A 207 23.18 -2.98 -7.76
N LEU A 208 22.23 -2.16 -8.24
CA LEU A 208 21.08 -2.63 -9.00
C LEU A 208 21.33 -2.57 -10.50
N SER A 209 20.83 -3.54 -11.25
CA SER A 209 20.89 -3.55 -12.73
C SER A 209 20.18 -2.34 -13.36
N ASN A 210 19.15 -1.80 -12.71
CA ASN A 210 18.38 -0.62 -13.16
C ASN A 210 18.93 0.72 -12.65
N ILE A 211 20.18 0.76 -12.12
CA ILE A 211 20.86 1.94 -11.58
C ILE A 211 20.18 2.46 -10.31
N VAL A 212 18.91 2.86 -10.39
CA VAL A 212 18.08 3.35 -9.28
C VAL A 212 16.98 2.35 -8.96
N GLY A 213 16.50 2.35 -7.72
CA GLY A 213 15.42 1.49 -7.26
C GLY A 213 14.58 2.16 -6.18
N GLY A 214 13.55 1.47 -5.74
CA GLY A 214 12.70 1.92 -4.64
C GLY A 214 13.29 1.51 -3.29
N LEU A 215 13.53 2.48 -2.40
CA LEU A 215 13.90 2.26 -1.00
C LEU A 215 12.65 1.98 -0.17
N SER A 216 12.73 0.94 0.65
CA SER A 216 11.70 0.51 1.61
C SER A 216 12.32 0.03 2.92
N GLY A 217 11.50 -0.30 3.91
CA GLY A 217 11.95 -0.76 5.22
C GLY A 217 12.03 0.35 6.26
N PRO A 218 12.58 0.09 7.47
CA PRO A 218 12.54 1.01 8.62
C PRO A 218 13.07 2.42 8.34
N ALA A 219 14.02 2.57 7.39
CA ALA A 219 14.60 3.87 7.01
C ALA A 219 13.55 4.91 6.57
N ILE A 220 12.43 4.48 5.96
CA ILE A 220 11.43 5.42 5.42
C ILE A 220 10.28 5.70 6.41
N ARG A 221 10.19 4.98 7.54
CA ARG A 221 9.04 5.07 8.45
C ARG A 221 8.74 6.51 8.92
N PRO A 222 9.67 7.30 9.43
CA PRO A 222 9.36 8.65 9.94
C PRO A 222 8.76 9.55 8.85
N ILE A 223 9.22 9.39 7.60
CA ILE A 223 8.70 10.16 6.47
C ILE A 223 7.30 9.68 6.11
N ALA A 224 7.08 8.35 6.10
CA ALA A 224 5.77 7.77 5.80
C ALA A 224 4.71 8.14 6.85
N VAL A 225 5.05 8.11 8.14
CA VAL A 225 4.16 8.54 9.25
C VAL A 225 3.74 10.00 9.06
N ARG A 226 4.69 10.92 8.77
CA ARG A 226 4.39 12.33 8.48
C ARG A 226 3.43 12.46 7.29
N MET A 227 3.68 11.75 6.20
CA MET A 227 2.83 11.79 5.01
C MET A 227 1.41 11.27 5.29
N VAL A 228 1.26 10.22 6.09
CA VAL A 228 -0.07 9.73 6.54
C VAL A 228 -0.79 10.78 7.37
N TYR A 229 -0.11 11.43 8.30
CA TYR A 229 -0.67 12.52 9.10
C TYR A 229 -1.16 13.68 8.24
N GLU A 230 -0.38 14.12 7.26
CA GLU A 230 -0.75 15.19 6.32
C GLU A 230 -1.96 14.80 5.46
N CYS A 231 -1.96 13.60 4.89
CA CYS A 231 -3.09 13.10 4.11
C CYS A 231 -4.36 12.99 4.95
N ARG A 232 -4.28 12.45 6.18
CA ARG A 232 -5.44 12.32 7.07
C ARG A 232 -6.10 13.66 7.38
N ARG A 233 -5.33 14.74 7.44
CA ARG A 233 -5.84 16.12 7.64
C ARG A 233 -6.49 16.71 6.37
N ALA A 234 -6.10 16.23 5.21
CA ALA A 234 -6.56 16.75 3.92
C ALA A 234 -7.81 16.04 3.38
N VAL A 235 -8.03 14.76 3.78
CA VAL A 235 -9.13 13.93 3.26
C VAL A 235 -10.02 13.40 4.37
N THR A 236 -11.27 13.07 4.02
CA THR A 236 -12.25 12.43 4.91
C THR A 236 -12.31 10.92 4.72
N ILE A 237 -11.92 10.43 3.54
CA ILE A 237 -11.85 8.99 3.24
C ILE A 237 -10.75 8.29 4.05
N PRO A 238 -10.86 6.97 4.27
CA PRO A 238 -9.86 6.19 4.97
C PRO A 238 -8.46 6.31 4.35
N VAL A 239 -7.44 6.37 5.22
CA VAL A 239 -6.02 6.36 4.84
C VAL A 239 -5.42 5.02 5.25
N ILE A 240 -4.77 4.32 4.32
CA ILE A 240 -4.06 3.08 4.58
C ILE A 240 -2.57 3.40 4.61
N GLY A 241 -1.95 3.29 5.79
CA GLY A 241 -0.54 3.63 5.99
C GLY A 241 0.40 2.47 5.69
N MET A 242 1.53 2.73 5.04
CA MET A 242 2.61 1.76 4.84
C MET A 242 3.97 2.44 4.74
N GLY A 243 5.02 1.68 5.07
CA GLY A 243 6.40 2.13 4.95
C GLY A 243 7.19 1.97 6.23
N GLY A 244 7.97 0.89 6.32
CA GLY A 244 8.89 0.64 7.43
C GLY A 244 8.27 0.10 8.72
N ILE A 245 7.03 -0.40 8.67
CA ILE A 245 6.39 -1.08 9.79
C ILE A 245 7.07 -2.42 10.00
N ALA A 246 7.68 -2.62 11.18
CA ALA A 246 8.43 -3.82 11.54
C ALA A 246 8.01 -4.41 12.91
N ASN A 247 7.16 -3.72 13.67
CA ASN A 247 6.62 -4.15 14.96
C ASN A 247 5.33 -3.40 15.28
N ALA A 248 4.67 -3.76 16.40
CA ALA A 248 3.41 -3.18 16.80
C ALA A 248 3.50 -1.69 17.16
N THR A 249 4.63 -1.22 17.71
CA THR A 249 4.84 0.20 17.98
C THR A 249 4.82 1.02 16.70
N ASP A 250 5.49 0.53 15.66
CA ASP A 250 5.48 1.17 14.35
C ASP A 250 4.06 1.22 13.77
N ALA A 251 3.30 0.13 13.89
CA ALA A 251 1.90 0.07 13.45
C ALA A 251 1.02 1.10 14.17
N LEU A 252 1.19 1.21 15.49
CA LEU A 252 0.47 2.18 16.32
C LEU A 252 0.84 3.63 15.98
N GLU A 253 2.10 3.95 15.65
CA GLU A 253 2.48 5.27 15.14
C GLU A 253 1.66 5.68 13.92
N PHE A 254 1.50 4.77 12.94
CA PHE A 254 0.67 5.03 11.77
C PHE A 254 -0.80 5.24 12.12
N MET A 255 -1.36 4.41 13.01
CA MET A 255 -2.76 4.52 13.42
C MET A 255 -3.02 5.82 14.19
N ILE A 256 -2.16 6.15 15.14
CA ILE A 256 -2.23 7.40 15.91
C ILE A 256 -2.10 8.62 14.98
N ALA A 257 -1.25 8.55 13.94
CA ALA A 257 -1.14 9.58 12.91
C ALA A 257 -2.38 9.71 12.00
N GLY A 258 -3.26 8.68 11.98
CA GLY A 258 -4.54 8.72 11.27
C GLY A 258 -4.77 7.60 10.26
N ALA A 259 -3.88 6.61 10.17
CA ALA A 259 -4.12 5.45 9.31
C ALA A 259 -5.28 4.60 9.86
N THR A 260 -6.27 4.33 9.01
CA THR A 260 -7.41 3.45 9.30
C THR A 260 -6.99 1.98 9.27
N ALA A 261 -6.08 1.63 8.37
CA ALA A 261 -5.47 0.32 8.25
C ALA A 261 -3.99 0.49 7.89
N ILE A 262 -3.21 -0.58 8.01
CA ILE A 262 -1.78 -0.58 7.66
C ILE A 262 -1.45 -1.68 6.66
N GLN A 263 -0.50 -1.41 5.77
CA GLN A 263 0.08 -2.44 4.91
C GLN A 263 1.53 -2.73 5.32
N VAL A 264 1.85 -4.01 5.50
CA VAL A 264 3.20 -4.47 5.84
C VAL A 264 3.86 -5.09 4.61
N GLY A 265 5.00 -4.54 4.24
CA GLY A 265 5.76 -4.97 3.07
C GLY A 265 7.09 -5.64 3.44
N THR A 266 8.19 -4.89 3.43
CA THR A 266 9.58 -5.36 3.61
C THR A 266 9.78 -6.26 4.83
N ALA A 267 9.06 -6.02 5.93
CA ALA A 267 9.15 -6.83 7.14
C ALA A 267 8.76 -8.30 6.93
N ASN A 268 7.92 -8.63 5.94
CA ASN A 268 7.60 -10.02 5.58
C ASN A 268 8.83 -10.84 5.13
N PHE A 269 9.83 -10.19 4.55
CA PHE A 269 11.07 -10.86 4.13
C PHE A 269 11.99 -11.18 5.32
N VAL A 270 11.84 -10.43 6.42
CA VAL A 270 12.62 -10.62 7.66
C VAL A 270 11.89 -11.60 8.58
N ASP A 271 10.59 -11.44 8.72
CA ASP A 271 9.73 -12.26 9.58
C ASP A 271 8.37 -12.52 8.89
N PRO A 272 8.20 -13.65 8.20
CA PRO A 272 6.93 -14.02 7.59
C PRO A 272 5.77 -14.19 8.58
N PHE A 273 6.08 -14.38 9.87
CA PHE A 273 5.11 -14.58 10.96
C PHE A 273 4.84 -13.30 11.77
N ILE A 274 5.18 -12.13 11.23
CA ILE A 274 5.01 -10.83 11.89
C ILE A 274 3.55 -10.53 12.29
N TRP A 275 2.58 -11.13 11.62
CA TRP A 275 1.16 -10.80 11.72
C TRP A 275 0.55 -10.99 13.11
N SER A 276 0.82 -12.14 13.75
CA SER A 276 0.39 -12.39 15.14
C SER A 276 1.03 -11.40 16.10
N LYS A 277 2.33 -11.12 15.94
CA LYS A 277 3.06 -10.17 16.79
C LYS A 277 2.50 -8.75 16.69
N LEU A 278 2.09 -8.34 15.49
CA LEU A 278 1.44 -7.05 15.28
C LEU A 278 0.06 -7.00 15.96
N ARG A 279 -0.75 -8.03 15.75
CA ARG A 279 -2.08 -8.13 16.37
C ARG A 279 -1.97 -8.10 17.90
N ASP A 280 -1.19 -9.02 18.47
CA ASP A 280 -1.02 -9.15 19.91
C ASP A 280 -0.50 -7.85 20.54
N GLY A 281 0.43 -7.16 19.85
CA GLY A 281 0.96 -5.89 20.32
C GLY A 281 -0.04 -4.75 20.27
N ILE A 282 -0.91 -4.70 19.26
CA ILE A 282 -2.01 -3.72 19.16
C ILE A 282 -3.04 -3.99 20.26
N GLU A 283 -3.48 -5.25 20.42
CA GLU A 283 -4.43 -5.65 21.46
C GLU A 283 -3.87 -5.34 22.87
N HIS A 284 -2.60 -5.64 23.13
CA HIS A 284 -1.95 -5.32 24.40
C HIS A 284 -1.87 -3.80 24.65
N TYR A 285 -1.63 -2.99 23.64
CA TYR A 285 -1.69 -1.54 23.75
C TYR A 285 -3.11 -1.08 24.14
N MET A 286 -4.13 -1.59 23.44
CA MET A 286 -5.53 -1.27 23.73
C MET A 286 -5.92 -1.66 25.15
N GLU A 287 -5.52 -2.84 25.63
CA GLU A 287 -5.77 -3.32 26.98
C GLU A 287 -5.16 -2.37 28.02
N ARG A 288 -3.87 -2.02 27.88
CA ARG A 288 -3.18 -1.11 28.82
C ARG A 288 -3.80 0.28 28.87
N HIS A 289 -4.43 0.72 27.80
CA HIS A 289 -5.09 2.04 27.71
C HIS A 289 -6.62 1.97 27.93
N GLY A 290 -7.17 0.81 28.26
CA GLY A 290 -8.61 0.63 28.52
C GLY A 290 -9.49 0.88 27.29
N LEU A 291 -8.95 0.65 26.07
CA LEU A 291 -9.65 0.87 24.81
C LEU A 291 -10.36 -0.42 24.37
N SER A 292 -11.58 -0.31 23.91
CA SER A 292 -12.36 -1.45 23.41
C SER A 292 -12.46 -1.50 21.87
N ARG A 293 -12.17 -0.40 21.19
CA ARG A 293 -12.28 -0.28 19.73
C ARG A 293 -11.01 0.33 19.15
N LEU A 294 -10.50 -0.24 18.08
CA LEU A 294 -9.37 0.30 17.33
C LEU A 294 -9.63 1.73 16.82
N ALA A 295 -10.88 2.01 16.48
CA ALA A 295 -11.30 3.34 16.01
C ALA A 295 -10.93 4.47 17.00
N ASP A 296 -10.79 4.17 18.29
CA ASP A 296 -10.44 5.15 19.32
C ASP A 296 -8.93 5.53 19.30
N ILE A 297 -8.10 4.77 18.56
CA ILE A 297 -6.67 5.05 18.34
C ILE A 297 -6.48 5.89 17.07
N ILE A 298 -7.32 5.69 16.05
CA ILE A 298 -7.11 6.28 14.71
C ILE A 298 -7.19 7.81 14.76
N GLY A 299 -6.04 8.46 14.47
CA GLY A 299 -5.95 9.92 14.48
C GLY A 299 -5.96 10.55 15.87
N SER A 300 -5.63 9.79 16.91
CA SER A 300 -5.63 10.24 18.29
C SER A 300 -4.38 11.01 18.70
N ILE A 301 -3.53 11.41 17.76
CA ILE A 301 -2.34 12.22 18.07
C ILE A 301 -2.74 13.53 18.76
N ASP A 302 -2.12 13.82 19.91
CA ASP A 302 -2.29 15.09 20.62
C ASP A 302 -1.19 16.09 20.23
N THR A 303 -1.58 17.11 19.48
CA THR A 303 -0.70 18.22 19.05
C THR A 303 -0.94 19.50 19.81
N SER A 304 -1.79 19.49 20.83
CA SER A 304 -2.29 20.70 21.51
C SER A 304 -1.18 21.56 22.16
N ALA A 305 -0.13 20.93 22.64
CA ALA A 305 1.00 21.62 23.27
C ALA A 305 1.87 22.35 22.22
N GLN A 306 2.07 21.73 21.06
CA GLN A 306 2.89 22.27 19.97
C GLN A 306 2.17 23.39 19.23
N GLU A 307 0.88 23.26 18.98
CA GLU A 307 0.06 24.29 18.30
C GLU A 307 0.03 25.60 19.08
N LYS A 308 0.01 25.56 20.42
CA LYS A 308 0.09 26.76 21.27
C LYS A 308 1.39 27.54 21.12
N GLN A 309 2.52 26.89 20.85
CA GLN A 309 3.81 27.55 20.66
C GLN A 309 3.92 28.28 19.33
N TRP A 310 3.29 27.76 18.26
CA TRP A 310 3.31 28.38 16.93
C TRP A 310 2.40 29.61 16.80
N VAL A 311 1.36 29.68 17.62
CA VAL A 311 0.43 30.86 17.63
C VAL A 311 1.01 32.01 18.46
N SER A 312 1.99 31.74 19.32
CA SER A 312 2.62 32.73 20.21
C SER A 312 4.00 33.22 19.71
N SER A 313 4.49 32.76 18.56
CA SER A 313 5.70 33.21 17.86
C SER A 313 5.37 33.93 16.56
#